data_bc7875f7a0119954d6c1f014fca8d682
#
_entry.id   bc7875f7a0119954d6c1f014fca8d682
#
_cell.length_a   1.000
_cell.length_b   1.000
_cell.length_c   1.000
_cell.angle_alpha   90.00
_cell.angle_beta   90.00
_cell.angle_gamma   90.00
#
_symmetry.space_group_name_H-M   'P 1'
#
loop_
_entity.id
_entity.type
_entity.pdbx_description
1 polymer ?
#
loop_
_entity_poly.entity_id
_entity_poly.type
_entity_poly.pdbx_seq_one_letter_code
_entity_poly.pdbx_strand_id
1 'polypeptide(L)'
;VNQGEREQNAVDFADLCKRGVLAAGDVLESCYAGVTATATVTEDHRIRLANGEIFDSPSGAFRRARMLETGEDKQVNGWTVWKVADGRTLNELR
;
A
#
# COMPACT_ATOMS: atom_id res chain seq x y z
N VAL A 1 1.06 24.45 -9.67
CA VAL A 1 0.41 24.19 -9.00
C VAL A 1 -0.67 23.15 -9.02
N ASN A 2 -0.81 22.46 -10.09
CA ASN A 2 -1.82 21.45 -10.16
C ASN A 2 -1.55 20.28 -9.26
N GLN A 3 -0.32 20.04 -8.92
CA GLN A 3 -0.03 18.98 -8.00
C GLN A 3 -0.64 19.25 -6.64
N GLY A 4 -0.66 20.51 -6.24
CA GLY A 4 -1.25 20.85 -4.97
C GLY A 4 -2.72 20.54 -4.94
N GLU A 5 -3.40 20.79 -6.03
CA GLU A 5 -4.81 20.51 -6.10
C GLU A 5 -5.11 19.05 -6.00
N ARG A 6 -4.32 18.23 -6.69
CA ARG A 6 -4.52 16.81 -6.64
C ARG A 6 -4.31 16.29 -5.23
N GLU A 7 -3.32 16.82 -4.55
CA GLU A 7 -3.00 16.37 -3.22
C GLU A 7 -4.03 16.77 -2.19
N GLN A 8 -4.72 17.86 -2.43
CA GLN A 8 -5.74 18.32 -1.50
C GLN A 8 -6.86 17.32 -1.35
N ASN A 9 -7.15 16.59 -2.39
CA ASN A 9 -8.28 15.69 -2.38
C ASN A 9 -7.90 14.25 -2.10
N ALA A 10 -6.62 13.98 -1.91
CA ALA A 10 -6.17 12.62 -1.73
C ALA A 10 -5.26 12.53 -0.52
N VAL A 11 -5.55 11.57 0.33
CA VAL A 11 -4.66 11.20 1.41
C VAL A 11 -3.79 10.09 0.84
N ASP A 12 -2.51 10.32 0.66
CA ASP A 12 -1.65 9.28 0.13
C ASP A 12 -1.03 8.48 1.29
N PHE A 13 -0.29 7.43 0.92
CA PHE A 13 0.25 6.52 1.91
C PHE A 13 1.21 7.23 2.87
N ALA A 14 1.99 8.16 2.36
CA ALA A 14 2.94 8.90 3.19
C ALA A 14 2.21 9.72 4.25
N ASP A 15 1.01 10.22 3.94
CA ASP A 15 0.24 10.98 4.93
C ASP A 15 -0.14 10.13 6.12
N LEU A 16 -0.48 8.88 5.91
CA LEU A 16 -0.78 7.99 7.02
C LEU A 16 0.44 7.80 7.93
N CYS A 17 1.60 7.68 7.33
CA CYS A 17 2.82 7.55 8.10
C CYS A 17 3.12 8.82 8.88
N LYS A 18 2.93 9.97 8.25
CA LYS A 18 3.21 11.26 8.90
C LYS A 18 2.27 11.53 10.06
N ARG A 19 1.04 11.00 9.97
CA ARG A 19 0.06 11.17 11.04
C ARG A 19 0.26 10.19 12.19
N GLY A 20 1.20 9.28 12.05
CA GLY A 20 1.43 8.29 13.07
C GLY A 20 0.49 7.10 13.02
N VAL A 21 -0.36 7.02 12.00
CA VAL A 21 -1.26 5.88 11.83
C VAL A 21 -0.47 4.62 11.49
N LEU A 22 0.58 4.78 10.70
CA LEU A 22 1.49 3.70 10.33
C LEU A 22 2.90 4.09 10.72
N ALA A 23 3.70 3.12 11.07
CA ALA A 23 5.10 3.33 11.47
C ALA A 23 6.01 2.43 10.67
N ALA A 24 7.27 2.84 10.53
CA ALA A 24 8.27 2.01 9.87
C ALA A 24 8.34 0.65 10.56
N GLY A 25 8.35 -0.40 9.78
CA GLY A 25 8.36 -1.75 10.31
C GLY A 25 6.99 -2.39 10.43
N ASP A 26 5.91 -1.62 10.29
CA ASP A 26 4.57 -2.19 10.30
C ASP A 26 4.41 -3.12 9.11
N VAL A 27 3.75 -4.24 9.33
CA VAL A 27 3.54 -5.24 8.29
C VAL A 27 2.14 -5.09 7.73
N LEU A 28 2.05 -5.10 6.41
CA LEU A 28 0.78 -5.05 5.70
C LEU A 28 0.56 -6.41 5.03
N GLU A 29 -0.69 -6.85 5.02
CA GLU A 29 -1.06 -8.10 4.38
C GLU A 29 -2.21 -7.87 3.44
N SER A 30 -2.23 -8.64 2.35
CA SER A 30 -3.35 -8.59 1.43
C SER A 30 -3.73 -10.00 1.03
N CYS A 31 -5.04 -10.17 0.78
CA CYS A 31 -5.57 -11.42 0.24
C CYS A 31 -6.72 -11.04 -0.68
N TYR A 32 -6.49 -11.10 -1.97
CA TYR A 32 -7.48 -10.65 -2.95
C TYR A 32 -7.40 -11.53 -4.18
N ALA A 33 -8.52 -12.05 -4.62
CA ALA A 33 -8.61 -12.88 -5.82
C ALA A 33 -7.61 -14.04 -5.80
N GLY A 34 -7.38 -14.61 -4.64
CA GLY A 34 -6.47 -15.75 -4.50
C GLY A 34 -5.01 -15.36 -4.38
N VAL A 35 -4.70 -14.08 -4.40
CA VAL A 35 -3.32 -13.58 -4.26
C VAL A 35 -3.10 -13.15 -2.82
N THR A 36 -2.12 -13.73 -2.17
CA THR A 36 -1.74 -13.35 -0.82
C THR A 36 -0.36 -12.69 -0.88
N ALA A 37 -0.22 -11.53 -0.28
CA ALA A 37 1.02 -10.80 -0.31
C ALA A 37 1.27 -10.14 1.03
N THR A 38 2.54 -9.91 1.35
CA THR A 38 2.92 -9.17 2.55
C THR A 38 3.89 -8.07 2.14
N ALA A 39 3.88 -7.00 2.92
CA ALA A 39 4.76 -5.88 2.68
C ALA A 39 5.09 -5.21 4.02
N THR A 40 6.08 -4.35 4.01
CA THR A 40 6.53 -3.65 5.22
C THR A 40 6.58 -2.16 4.93
N VAL A 41 6.17 -1.36 5.90
CA VAL A 41 6.28 0.09 5.80
C VAL A 41 7.73 0.48 6.01
N THR A 42 8.27 1.32 5.12
CA THR A 42 9.66 1.74 5.20
C THR A 42 9.78 3.03 6.00
N GLU A 43 11.02 3.37 6.36
CA GLU A 43 11.28 4.59 7.13
C GLU A 43 11.01 5.86 6.33
N ASP A 44 11.07 5.78 5.02
CA ASP A 44 10.79 6.93 4.17
C ASP A 44 9.35 6.94 3.67
N HIS A 45 8.46 6.29 4.41
CA HIS A 45 7.01 6.33 4.17
C HIS A 45 6.61 5.67 2.85
N ARG A 46 7.20 4.52 2.57
CA ARG A 46 6.91 3.75 1.38
C ARG A 46 6.56 2.32 1.75
N ILE A 47 6.23 1.52 0.76
CA ILE A 47 5.85 0.13 0.94
C ILE A 47 6.93 -0.74 0.29
N ARG A 48 7.50 -1.65 1.07
CA ARG A 48 8.48 -2.60 0.55
C ARG A 48 7.85 -3.99 0.49
N LEU A 49 7.83 -4.57 -0.70
CA LEU A 49 7.33 -5.93 -0.87
C LEU A 49 8.33 -6.94 -0.35
N ALA A 50 7.88 -8.18 -0.20
CA ALA A 50 8.73 -9.25 0.31
C ALA A 50 9.97 -9.50 -0.54
N ASN A 51 9.92 -9.18 -1.83
CA ASN A 51 11.07 -9.34 -2.72
C ASN A 51 12.04 -8.16 -2.65
N GLY A 52 11.76 -7.15 -1.84
CA GLY A 52 12.62 -5.99 -1.68
C GLY A 52 12.24 -4.78 -2.53
N GLU A 53 11.30 -4.93 -3.44
CA GLU A 53 10.89 -3.79 -4.27
C GLU A 53 10.09 -2.79 -3.45
N ILE A 54 10.27 -1.51 -3.76
CA ILE A 54 9.68 -0.42 -2.98
C ILE A 54 8.75 0.38 -3.87
N PHE A 55 7.58 0.71 -3.32
CA PHE A 55 6.54 1.45 -4.03
C PHE A 55 6.01 2.59 -3.19
N ASP A 56 5.59 3.67 -3.87
CA ASP A 56 5.03 4.84 -3.19
C ASP A 56 3.56 4.67 -2.86
N SER A 57 2.86 3.77 -3.53
CA SER A 57 1.42 3.66 -3.37
C SER A 57 1.01 2.23 -3.12
N PRO A 58 -0.08 2.04 -2.36
CA PRO A 58 -0.60 0.69 -2.11
C PRO A 58 -1.06 0.00 -3.40
N SER A 59 -1.63 0.76 -4.33
CA SER A 59 -2.11 0.18 -5.58
C SER A 59 -0.97 -0.34 -6.43
N GLY A 60 0.11 0.45 -6.56
CA GLY A 60 1.28 0.01 -7.30
C GLY A 60 1.93 -1.20 -6.68
N ALA A 61 2.00 -1.23 -5.35
CA ALA A 61 2.58 -2.36 -4.64
C ALA A 61 1.78 -3.64 -4.88
N PHE A 62 0.46 -3.57 -4.80
CA PHE A 62 -0.34 -4.77 -5.00
C PHE A 62 -0.34 -5.20 -6.46
N ARG A 63 -0.34 -4.26 -7.37
CA ARG A 63 -0.26 -4.58 -8.80
C ARG A 63 0.96 -5.42 -9.10
N ARG A 64 2.09 -5.04 -8.53
CA ARG A 64 3.33 -5.78 -8.72
C ARG A 64 3.28 -7.14 -8.03
N ALA A 65 2.78 -7.18 -6.80
CA ALA A 65 2.67 -8.43 -6.06
C ALA A 65 1.81 -9.44 -6.82
N ARG A 66 0.70 -8.96 -7.37
CA ARG A 66 -0.19 -9.83 -8.15
C ARG A 66 0.48 -10.33 -9.41
N MET A 67 1.22 -9.46 -10.08
CA MET A 67 1.93 -9.83 -11.29
C MET A 67 2.96 -10.92 -11.01
N LEU A 68 3.68 -10.81 -9.89
CA LEU A 68 4.66 -11.81 -9.50
C LEU A 68 3.99 -13.14 -9.16
N GLU A 69 2.80 -13.10 -8.62
CA GLU A 69 2.11 -14.31 -8.18
C GLU A 69 1.35 -14.97 -9.31
N THR A 70 0.66 -14.21 -10.15
CA THR A 70 -0.23 -14.75 -11.17
C THR A 70 0.23 -14.51 -12.60
N GLY A 71 1.19 -13.63 -12.80
CA GLY A 71 1.60 -13.22 -14.14
C GLY A 71 0.70 -12.22 -14.80
N GLU A 72 -0.37 -11.79 -14.12
CA GLU A 72 -1.31 -10.83 -14.67
C GLU A 72 -1.00 -9.42 -14.20
N ASP A 73 -0.96 -8.48 -15.13
CA ASP A 73 -0.72 -7.08 -14.80
C ASP A 73 -2.05 -6.34 -14.84
N LYS A 74 -2.77 -6.37 -13.72
CA LYS A 74 -4.04 -5.68 -13.59
C LYS A 74 -3.98 -4.70 -12.44
N GLN A 75 -4.58 -3.55 -12.65
CA GLN A 75 -4.64 -2.53 -11.62
C GLN A 75 -5.74 -2.85 -10.62
N VAL A 76 -5.42 -2.74 -9.35
CA VAL A 76 -6.36 -2.99 -8.26
C VAL A 76 -6.22 -1.85 -7.27
N ASN A 77 -7.33 -1.48 -6.63
CA ASN A 77 -7.28 -0.45 -5.60
C ASN A 77 -6.60 -1.00 -4.35
N GLY A 78 -5.32 -0.68 -4.19
CA GLY A 78 -4.54 -1.19 -3.07
C GLY A 78 -5.02 -0.73 -1.72
N TRP A 79 -5.74 0.39 -1.66
CA TRP A 79 -6.26 0.87 -0.38
C TRP A 79 -7.29 -0.08 0.22
N THR A 80 -7.96 -0.86 -0.60
CA THR A 80 -8.98 -1.79 -0.12
C THR A 80 -8.48 -3.21 0.03
N VAL A 81 -7.27 -3.52 -0.44
CA VAL A 81 -6.74 -4.88 -0.35
C VAL A 81 -5.67 -5.03 0.73
N TRP A 82 -4.89 -3.99 1.00
CA TRP A 82 -3.87 -4.06 2.04
C TRP A 82 -4.51 -3.83 3.41
N LYS A 83 -4.15 -4.66 4.39
CA LYS A 83 -4.66 -4.57 5.75
C LYS A 83 -3.50 -4.49 6.73
N VAL A 84 -3.74 -3.76 7.82
CA VAL A 84 -2.77 -3.70 8.92
C VAL A 84 -3.00 -4.88 9.86
N ALA A 85 -2.18 -4.96 10.90
CA ALA A 85 -2.18 -6.11 11.79
C ALA A 85 -3.52 -6.37 12.48
N ASP A 86 -4.32 -5.33 12.71
CA ASP A 86 -5.62 -5.48 13.37
C ASP A 86 -6.75 -5.79 12.40
N GLY A 87 -6.44 -5.95 11.12
CA GLY A 87 -7.44 -6.33 10.12
C GLY A 87 -8.10 -5.19 9.39
N ARG A 88 -7.80 -3.95 9.74
CA ARG A 88 -8.38 -2.80 9.05
C ARG A 88 -7.64 -2.56 7.73
N THR A 89 -8.39 -2.16 6.70
CA THR A 89 -7.76 -1.83 5.42
C THR A 89 -7.13 -0.45 5.50
N LEU A 90 -6.22 -0.17 4.57
CA LEU A 90 -5.64 1.17 4.49
C LEU A 90 -6.71 2.21 4.20
N ASN A 91 -7.74 1.83 3.45
CA ASN A 91 -8.84 2.74 3.16
C ASN A 91 -9.58 3.15 4.43
N GLU A 92 -9.70 2.25 5.37
CA GLU A 92 -10.34 2.56 6.64
C GLU A 92 -9.52 3.50 7.51
N LEU A 93 -8.23 3.56 7.27
CA LEU A 93 -7.32 4.38 8.06
C LEU A 93 -7.22 5.81 7.56
N ARG A 94 -7.60 6.07 6.34
CA ARG A 94 -7.46 7.42 5.81
C ARG A 94 -8.70 8.29 5.99
#